data_ca969c1945a95df292c457eee5c16ef7
#
_entry.id   ca969c1945a95df292c457eee5c16ef7
#
_cell.length_a   1.000
_cell.length_b   1.000
_cell.length_c   1.000
_cell.angle_alpha   90.00
_cell.angle_beta   90.00
_cell.angle_gamma   90.00
#
_symmetry.space_group_name_H-M   'P 1'
#
loop_
_entity.id
_entity.type
_entity.pdbx_description
1 polymer ?
#
loop_
_entity_poly.entity_id
_entity_poly.type
_entity_poly.pdbx_seq_one_letter_code
_entity_poly.pdbx_strand_id
1 'polypeptide(L)'
;MNHWFFTPLSLFTALGCVALAGDERQVEVAKQGGFVPKIQPASEEAANAIKQFKVADGLKADLWAAEPLLANPVAFATDEKGRWYVAETFRLHAGVSDIRAHMNWLEDELASNSLDSFLAILKNDPKVEFEKNALNSERVQMVWDSKGTGMADSSKIFAEGFNDPLSGIAAGVLARKGNVYLTCIPDLWLLQDNRRSGSADTRTSLAKGFGIRTAFLGHDLHGLRIGPDGRLYFTVGDRGANATGIDGSRAVNPETGAVYRCNLDGSGLE
;
A
#
# COMPACT_ATOMS: atom_id res chain seq x y z
N MET A 1 -65.22 -7.46 -47.96
CA MET A 1 -64.55 -6.40 -47.20
C MET A 1 -64.12 -7.02 -45.87
N ASN A 2 -62.97 -7.54 -45.78
CA ASN A 2 -62.37 -7.98 -44.51
C ASN A 2 -60.87 -7.76 -44.61
N HIS A 3 -60.41 -6.75 -43.86
CA HIS A 3 -59.01 -6.41 -43.74
C HIS A 3 -58.33 -7.30 -42.66
N TRP A 4 -57.33 -8.04 -43.05
CA TRP A 4 -56.42 -8.76 -42.14
C TRP A 4 -55.21 -7.91 -41.89
N PHE A 5 -55.00 -7.47 -40.65
CA PHE A 5 -53.75 -6.82 -40.19
C PHE A 5 -52.75 -7.91 -39.83
N PHE A 6 -51.62 -7.91 -40.52
CA PHE A 6 -50.44 -8.67 -40.08
C PHE A 6 -49.62 -7.81 -39.12
N THR A 7 -49.47 -8.25 -37.91
CA THR A 7 -48.47 -7.74 -36.94
C THR A 7 -47.13 -8.46 -37.18
N PRO A 8 -45.98 -7.75 -37.28
CA PRO A 8 -44.69 -8.43 -37.37
C PRO A 8 -44.26 -8.86 -35.95
N LEU A 9 -43.93 -10.14 -35.85
CA LEU A 9 -43.33 -10.78 -34.69
C LEU A 9 -41.89 -10.30 -34.58
N SER A 10 -41.58 -9.44 -33.60
CA SER A 10 -40.23 -8.99 -33.29
C SER A 10 -39.48 -10.13 -32.61
N LEU A 11 -38.53 -10.70 -33.30
CA LEU A 11 -37.57 -11.66 -32.76
C LEU A 11 -36.56 -10.90 -31.89
N PHE A 12 -36.74 -10.89 -30.58
CA PHE A 12 -35.71 -10.43 -29.63
C PHE A 12 -34.66 -11.52 -29.55
N THR A 13 -33.55 -11.37 -30.27
CA THR A 13 -32.31 -12.07 -29.95
C THR A 13 -31.75 -11.50 -28.69
N ALA A 14 -31.90 -12.24 -27.58
CA ALA A 14 -31.16 -11.96 -26.36
C ALA A 14 -29.67 -12.21 -26.63
N LEU A 15 -28.93 -11.12 -26.93
CA LEU A 15 -27.49 -11.13 -26.79
C LEU A 15 -27.21 -11.28 -25.28
N GLY A 16 -26.82 -12.48 -24.88
CA GLY A 16 -26.27 -12.71 -23.56
C GLY A 16 -24.98 -11.87 -23.45
N CYS A 17 -25.06 -10.74 -22.76
CA CYS A 17 -23.89 -10.11 -22.18
C CYS A 17 -23.26 -11.13 -21.23
N VAL A 18 -22.23 -11.81 -21.68
CA VAL A 18 -21.25 -12.40 -20.78
C VAL A 18 -20.57 -11.19 -20.13
N ALA A 19 -21.06 -10.80 -18.96
CA ALA A 19 -20.32 -9.94 -18.08
C ALA A 19 -19.02 -10.70 -17.77
N LEU A 20 -17.92 -10.30 -18.41
CA LEU A 20 -16.59 -10.62 -17.93
C LEU A 20 -16.58 -10.14 -16.48
N ALA A 21 -16.39 -11.07 -15.56
CA ALA A 21 -16.21 -10.75 -14.15
C ALA A 21 -15.13 -9.68 -14.09
N GLY A 22 -15.53 -8.45 -13.81
CA GLY A 22 -14.62 -7.34 -13.64
C GLY A 22 -13.63 -7.74 -12.54
N ASP A 23 -12.36 -7.52 -12.80
CA ASP A 23 -11.30 -7.83 -11.86
C ASP A 23 -11.62 -7.16 -10.52
N GLU A 24 -12.09 -7.95 -9.55
CA GLU A 24 -12.48 -7.49 -8.20
C GLU A 24 -11.30 -6.82 -7.44
N ARG A 25 -10.10 -6.87 -8.02
CA ARG A 25 -8.87 -6.25 -7.49
C ARG A 25 -8.68 -4.80 -7.89
N GLN A 26 -9.47 -4.27 -8.83
CA GLN A 26 -9.47 -2.85 -9.15
C GLN A 26 -10.51 -2.14 -8.29
N VAL A 27 -10.03 -1.34 -7.35
CA VAL A 27 -10.88 -0.50 -6.50
C VAL A 27 -10.68 0.94 -6.91
N GLU A 28 -11.75 1.61 -7.34
CA GLU A 28 -11.72 3.06 -7.52
C GLU A 28 -11.45 3.69 -6.14
N VAL A 29 -10.46 4.59 -6.06
CA VAL A 29 -10.13 5.27 -4.80
C VAL A 29 -11.27 6.24 -4.50
N ALA A 30 -12.30 5.74 -3.83
CA ALA A 30 -13.28 6.60 -3.22
C ALA A 30 -12.57 7.45 -2.16
N LYS A 31 -12.86 8.75 -2.11
CA LYS A 31 -12.44 9.59 -0.98
C LYS A 31 -13.08 9.03 0.28
N GLN A 32 -12.35 8.18 0.99
CA GLN A 32 -12.77 7.75 2.32
C GLN A 32 -12.53 8.94 3.26
N GLY A 33 -13.56 9.72 3.47
CA GLY A 33 -13.53 10.78 4.46
C GLY A 33 -13.43 10.17 5.86
N GLY A 34 -12.52 10.69 6.68
CA GLY A 34 -12.57 10.42 8.10
C GLY A 34 -11.25 10.49 8.86
N PHE A 35 -10.14 9.95 8.34
CA PHE A 35 -8.88 9.99 9.08
C PHE A 35 -8.15 11.32 8.83
N VAL A 36 -7.98 12.10 9.90
CA VAL A 36 -7.16 13.32 9.87
C VAL A 36 -5.98 13.11 10.82
N PRO A 37 -4.78 12.84 10.30
CA PRO A 37 -3.61 12.64 11.15
C PRO A 37 -3.24 13.94 11.86
N LYS A 38 -2.74 13.81 13.08
CA LYS A 38 -2.10 14.92 13.77
C LYS A 38 -0.70 15.13 13.19
N ILE A 39 -0.54 16.18 12.38
CA ILE A 39 0.74 16.59 11.81
C ILE A 39 1.24 17.79 12.60
N GLN A 40 2.53 17.80 12.92
CA GLN A 40 3.13 18.93 13.62
C GLN A 40 3.23 20.17 12.71
N PRO A 41 3.10 21.37 13.24
CA PRO A 41 3.34 22.59 12.49
C PRO A 41 4.82 22.74 12.10
N ALA A 42 5.11 23.58 11.15
CA ALA A 42 6.49 23.96 10.79
C ALA A 42 7.26 24.42 12.03
N SER A 43 8.49 23.96 12.17
CA SER A 43 9.38 24.30 13.29
C SER A 43 10.83 24.33 12.85
N GLU A 44 11.70 24.83 13.71
CA GLU A 44 13.15 24.83 13.50
C GLU A 44 13.81 23.48 13.85
N GLU A 45 13.05 22.47 14.25
CA GLU A 45 13.58 21.19 14.75
C GLU A 45 14.45 20.50 13.70
N ALA A 46 13.95 20.35 12.47
CA ALA A 46 14.69 19.70 11.40
C ALA A 46 15.99 20.45 11.03
N ALA A 47 15.91 21.79 10.95
CA ALA A 47 17.08 22.62 10.67
C ALA A 47 18.14 22.54 11.79
N ASN A 48 17.70 22.42 13.03
CA ASN A 48 18.59 22.25 14.18
C ASN A 48 19.18 20.84 14.25
N ALA A 49 18.41 19.80 13.88
CA ALA A 49 18.89 18.42 13.84
C ALA A 49 20.04 18.25 12.81
N ILE A 50 19.92 18.85 11.64
CA ILE A 50 20.97 18.78 10.58
C ILE A 50 22.30 19.37 11.06
N LYS A 51 22.28 20.43 11.87
CA LYS A 51 23.50 21.04 12.44
C LYS A 51 24.31 20.08 13.32
N GLN A 52 23.68 19.01 13.80
CA GLN A 52 24.31 17.99 14.63
C GLN A 52 24.85 16.80 13.82
N PHE A 53 24.59 16.74 12.52
CA PHE A 53 25.03 15.65 11.69
C PHE A 53 26.55 15.67 11.52
N LYS A 54 27.15 14.49 11.68
CA LYS A 54 28.56 14.23 11.36
C LYS A 54 28.59 13.63 9.96
N VAL A 55 28.93 14.41 8.97
CA VAL A 55 29.09 13.97 7.58
C VAL A 55 30.56 13.75 7.26
N ALA A 56 30.86 12.83 6.34
CA ALA A 56 32.22 12.59 5.88
C ALA A 56 32.73 13.77 5.07
N ASP A 57 34.06 13.88 4.96
CA ASP A 57 34.72 14.94 4.18
C ASP A 57 34.23 14.94 2.73
N GLY A 58 33.94 16.14 2.22
CA GLY A 58 33.40 16.35 0.87
C GLY A 58 31.90 16.13 0.72
N LEU A 59 31.17 15.73 1.80
CA LEU A 59 29.71 15.60 1.81
C LEU A 59 29.07 16.78 2.55
N LYS A 60 27.85 17.08 2.19
CA LYS A 60 26.99 18.08 2.80
C LYS A 60 25.59 17.48 3.03
N ALA A 61 24.98 17.78 4.15
CA ALA A 61 23.59 17.47 4.43
C ALA A 61 22.76 18.75 4.38
N ASP A 62 21.74 18.75 3.53
CA ASP A 62 20.77 19.85 3.43
C ASP A 62 19.38 19.36 3.79
N LEU A 63 18.58 20.22 4.39
CA LEU A 63 17.17 19.96 4.63
C LEU A 63 16.42 20.09 3.31
N TRP A 64 15.75 19.01 2.88
CA TRP A 64 14.94 19.03 1.67
C TRP A 64 13.45 19.17 1.97
N ALA A 65 12.93 18.45 2.96
CA ALA A 65 11.53 18.52 3.41
C ALA A 65 11.41 18.18 4.89
N ALA A 66 10.41 18.76 5.54
CA ALA A 66 10.03 18.49 6.92
C ALA A 66 8.52 18.70 7.07
N GLU A 67 8.00 18.45 8.27
CA GLU A 67 6.62 18.81 8.61
C GLU A 67 6.36 20.32 8.39
N PRO A 68 5.19 20.68 7.89
CA PRO A 68 4.00 19.83 7.66
C PRO A 68 3.89 19.22 6.26
N LEU A 69 4.91 19.32 5.39
CA LEU A 69 4.86 18.80 4.02
C LEU A 69 4.78 17.28 3.97
N LEU A 70 5.32 16.61 4.97
CA LEU A 70 5.27 15.17 5.19
C LEU A 70 5.26 14.88 6.70
N ALA A 71 4.87 13.66 7.08
CA ALA A 71 4.90 13.21 8.48
C ALA A 71 5.18 11.71 8.58
N ASN A 72 5.84 11.28 9.66
CA ASN A 72 6.12 9.86 9.95
C ASN A 72 6.61 9.05 8.72
N PRO A 73 7.64 9.50 7.98
CA PRO A 73 8.09 8.83 6.77
C PRO A 73 8.71 7.47 7.09
N VAL A 74 8.33 6.43 6.35
CA VAL A 74 8.88 5.07 6.45
C VAL A 74 9.76 4.77 5.24
N ALA A 75 9.29 5.11 4.05
CA ALA A 75 10.00 4.90 2.80
C ALA A 75 9.70 6.03 1.82
N PHE A 76 10.60 6.23 0.86
CA PHE A 76 10.38 7.20 -0.19
C PHE A 76 11.00 6.76 -1.52
N ALA A 77 10.46 7.30 -2.61
CA ALA A 77 11.00 7.14 -3.96
C ALA A 77 10.76 8.41 -4.77
N THR A 78 11.64 8.65 -5.74
CA THR A 78 11.47 9.75 -6.71
C THR A 78 10.98 9.23 -8.03
N ASP A 79 10.18 10.04 -8.73
CA ASP A 79 9.87 9.82 -10.13
C ASP A 79 10.81 10.60 -11.06
N GLU A 80 10.63 10.39 -12.37
CA GLU A 80 11.43 11.02 -13.42
C GLU A 80 11.23 12.55 -13.54
N LYS A 81 10.25 13.11 -12.78
CA LYS A 81 9.96 14.54 -12.72
C LYS A 81 10.49 15.20 -11.44
N GLY A 82 11.25 14.45 -10.63
CA GLY A 82 11.78 14.94 -9.35
C GLY A 82 10.75 15.08 -8.24
N ARG A 83 9.56 14.49 -8.38
CA ARG A 83 8.58 14.41 -7.31
C ARG A 83 8.90 13.23 -6.41
N TRP A 84 8.75 13.42 -5.12
CA TRP A 84 8.99 12.40 -4.11
C TRP A 84 7.66 11.83 -3.63
N TYR A 85 7.58 10.52 -3.60
CA TYR A 85 6.45 9.79 -3.03
C TYR A 85 6.93 9.19 -1.71
N VAL A 86 6.27 9.57 -0.64
CA VAL A 86 6.63 9.21 0.74
C VAL A 86 5.53 8.35 1.31
N ALA A 87 5.88 7.13 1.69
CA ALA A 87 5.00 6.27 2.47
C ALA A 87 5.03 6.74 3.92
N GLU A 88 3.88 7.08 4.46
CA GLU A 88 3.71 7.61 5.82
C GLU A 88 2.89 6.65 6.67
N THR A 89 3.36 6.39 7.89
CA THR A 89 2.66 5.53 8.84
C THR A 89 1.95 6.30 9.94
N PHE A 90 0.69 5.97 10.14
CA PHE A 90 -0.12 6.44 11.26
C PHE A 90 -0.73 5.27 12.03
N ARG A 91 -0.39 4.04 11.64
CA ARG A 91 -0.90 2.80 12.24
C ARG A 91 0.10 2.13 13.19
N LEU A 92 1.34 2.58 13.20
CA LEU A 92 2.37 2.09 14.13
C LEU A 92 1.88 2.27 15.57
N HIS A 93 1.75 1.18 16.33
CA HIS A 93 1.16 1.13 17.68
C HIS A 93 -0.29 1.62 17.79
N ALA A 94 -0.98 1.84 16.67
CA ALA A 94 -2.34 2.38 16.65
C ALA A 94 -3.31 1.62 15.73
N GLY A 95 -2.92 0.47 15.20
CA GLY A 95 -3.71 -0.36 14.29
C GLY A 95 -2.95 -1.57 13.78
N VAL A 96 -1.69 -1.70 14.17
CA VAL A 96 -0.84 -2.86 13.87
C VAL A 96 -0.30 -3.43 15.17
N SER A 97 -0.60 -4.71 15.42
CA SER A 97 -0.17 -5.42 16.62
C SER A 97 1.29 -5.89 16.52
N ASP A 98 1.91 -6.10 17.68
CA ASP A 98 3.22 -6.70 17.84
C ASP A 98 3.07 -7.95 18.72
N ILE A 99 3.61 -9.08 18.29
CA ILE A 99 3.45 -10.37 19.00
C ILE A 99 3.97 -10.31 20.43
N ARG A 100 4.97 -9.46 20.71
CA ARG A 100 5.52 -9.29 22.07
C ARG A 100 4.48 -8.80 23.08
N ALA A 101 3.47 -8.09 22.63
CA ALA A 101 2.33 -7.66 23.47
C ALA A 101 1.23 -8.73 23.55
N HIS A 102 1.32 -9.78 22.75
CA HIS A 102 0.26 -10.78 22.56
C HIS A 102 0.83 -12.22 22.60
N MET A 103 1.71 -12.51 23.55
CA MET A 103 2.35 -13.84 23.66
C MET A 103 1.36 -14.98 23.91
N ASN A 104 0.13 -14.67 24.32
CA ASN A 104 -0.96 -15.63 24.39
C ASN A 104 -1.43 -16.14 23.01
N TRP A 105 -1.02 -15.50 21.90
CA TRP A 105 -1.31 -15.93 20.54
C TRP A 105 -0.27 -16.88 19.97
N LEU A 106 0.83 -17.13 20.68
CA LEU A 106 2.04 -17.75 20.09
C LEU A 106 1.74 -19.06 19.34
N GLU A 107 0.92 -19.94 19.91
CA GLU A 107 0.59 -21.24 19.28
C GLU A 107 -0.29 -21.05 18.04
N ASP A 108 -1.31 -20.19 18.12
CA ASP A 108 -2.18 -19.86 17.00
C ASP A 108 -1.41 -19.09 15.90
N GLU A 109 -0.52 -18.22 16.31
CA GLU A 109 0.39 -17.46 15.45
C GLU A 109 1.30 -18.40 14.66
N LEU A 110 1.93 -19.38 15.30
CA LEU A 110 2.78 -20.37 14.65
C LEU A 110 1.99 -21.29 13.71
N ALA A 111 0.74 -21.59 14.04
CA ALA A 111 -0.15 -22.39 13.21
C ALA A 111 -0.77 -21.59 12.04
N SER A 112 -0.72 -20.25 12.08
CA SER A 112 -1.32 -19.41 11.07
C SER A 112 -0.63 -19.55 9.70
N ASN A 113 -1.40 -19.83 8.66
CA ASN A 113 -0.93 -20.05 7.30
C ASN A 113 -1.74 -19.30 6.23
N SER A 114 -2.65 -18.43 6.64
CA SER A 114 -3.52 -17.66 5.74
C SER A 114 -3.99 -16.35 6.39
N LEU A 115 -4.50 -15.43 5.60
CA LEU A 115 -5.14 -14.21 6.11
C LEU A 115 -6.37 -14.52 6.96
N ASP A 116 -7.13 -15.58 6.64
CA ASP A 116 -8.31 -15.97 7.40
C ASP A 116 -7.94 -16.48 8.80
N SER A 117 -6.88 -17.31 8.91
CA SER A 117 -6.39 -17.75 10.22
C SER A 117 -5.86 -16.58 11.06
N PHE A 118 -5.14 -15.65 10.43
CA PHE A 118 -4.69 -14.43 11.11
C PHE A 118 -5.87 -13.55 11.56
N LEU A 119 -6.87 -13.35 10.70
CA LEU A 119 -8.08 -12.62 11.05
C LEU A 119 -8.81 -13.25 12.25
N ALA A 120 -8.85 -14.58 12.30
CA ALA A 120 -9.46 -15.30 13.42
C ALA A 120 -8.73 -15.05 14.74
N ILE A 121 -7.39 -15.02 14.73
CA ILE A 121 -6.57 -14.68 15.91
C ILE A 121 -6.96 -13.29 16.44
N LEU A 122 -6.99 -12.29 15.56
CA LEU A 122 -7.31 -10.91 15.93
C LEU A 122 -8.73 -10.77 16.49
N LYS A 123 -9.70 -11.48 15.92
CA LYS A 123 -11.11 -11.40 16.35
C LYS A 123 -11.39 -12.16 17.65
N ASN A 124 -10.63 -13.19 17.94
CA ASN A 124 -10.87 -14.04 19.10
C ASN A 124 -10.26 -13.50 20.40
N ASP A 125 -9.34 -12.54 20.34
CA ASP A 125 -8.78 -11.94 21.54
C ASP A 125 -9.65 -10.75 22.00
N PRO A 126 -10.29 -10.85 23.19
CA PRO A 126 -11.13 -9.77 23.72
C PRO A 126 -10.36 -8.49 24.07
N LYS A 127 -9.03 -8.55 24.11
CA LYS A 127 -8.16 -7.38 24.34
C LYS A 127 -7.89 -6.61 23.05
N VAL A 128 -8.17 -7.20 21.89
CA VAL A 128 -8.04 -6.52 20.60
C VAL A 128 -9.32 -5.78 20.29
N GLU A 129 -9.24 -4.47 20.30
CA GLU A 129 -10.34 -3.61 19.86
C GLU A 129 -10.33 -3.59 18.31
N PHE A 130 -10.75 -4.71 17.71
CA PHE A 130 -10.62 -4.98 16.28
C PHE A 130 -11.09 -3.82 15.39
N GLU A 131 -12.22 -3.21 15.72
CA GLU A 131 -12.76 -2.07 14.96
C GLU A 131 -11.85 -0.83 15.05
N LYS A 132 -11.13 -0.68 16.14
CA LYS A 132 -10.18 0.45 16.29
C LYS A 132 -8.95 0.29 15.42
N ASN A 133 -8.61 -0.93 15.00
CA ASN A 133 -7.50 -1.15 14.08
C ASN A 133 -7.72 -0.50 12.71
N ALA A 134 -8.96 -0.16 12.34
CA ALA A 134 -9.29 0.51 11.10
C ALA A 134 -9.42 2.04 11.21
N LEU A 135 -9.25 2.64 12.40
CA LEU A 135 -9.44 4.08 12.59
C LEU A 135 -8.36 4.93 11.93
N ASN A 136 -7.11 4.48 12.01
CA ASN A 136 -5.97 5.18 11.42
C ASN A 136 -5.66 4.58 10.05
N SER A 137 -5.23 5.42 9.12
CA SER A 137 -4.88 5.03 7.77
C SER A 137 -3.43 5.35 7.45
N GLU A 138 -2.75 4.42 6.80
CA GLU A 138 -1.51 4.71 6.08
C GLU A 138 -1.81 5.56 4.84
N ARG A 139 -0.80 6.28 4.35
CA ARG A 139 -0.93 7.05 3.11
C ARG A 139 0.37 7.17 2.34
N VAL A 140 0.25 7.60 1.08
CA VAL A 140 1.37 8.05 0.26
C VAL A 140 1.23 9.56 0.08
N GLN A 141 2.23 10.30 0.53
CA GLN A 141 2.33 11.76 0.34
C GLN A 141 3.24 12.04 -0.87
N MET A 142 2.79 12.85 -1.80
CA MET A 142 3.63 13.38 -2.88
C MET A 142 4.16 14.75 -2.47
N VAL A 143 5.49 14.93 -2.55
CA VAL A 143 6.19 16.13 -2.12
C VAL A 143 7.11 16.60 -3.25
N TRP A 144 7.18 17.90 -3.53
CA TRP A 144 8.02 18.41 -4.61
C TRP A 144 8.48 19.85 -4.37
N ASP A 145 9.55 20.21 -5.05
CA ASP A 145 10.06 21.58 -5.16
C ASP A 145 9.43 22.23 -6.40
N SER A 146 8.43 23.09 -6.21
CA SER A 146 7.72 23.74 -7.31
C SER A 146 8.49 24.92 -7.90
N LYS A 147 9.48 25.43 -7.18
CA LYS A 147 10.24 26.64 -7.52
C LYS A 147 11.66 26.36 -7.99
N GLY A 148 12.14 25.13 -7.88
CA GLY A 148 13.52 24.76 -8.24
C GLY A 148 14.59 25.34 -7.28
N THR A 149 14.24 25.48 -6.01
CA THR A 149 15.12 26.06 -4.99
C THR A 149 16.05 25.06 -4.32
N GLY A 150 15.83 23.76 -4.55
CA GLY A 150 16.53 22.68 -3.87
C GLY A 150 15.86 22.26 -2.55
N MET A 151 14.72 22.87 -2.21
CA MET A 151 13.89 22.51 -1.05
C MET A 151 12.44 22.32 -1.50
N ALA A 152 11.78 21.30 -0.96
CA ALA A 152 10.37 21.11 -1.19
C ALA A 152 9.54 22.24 -0.58
N ASP A 153 8.55 22.70 -1.32
CA ASP A 153 7.63 23.75 -0.90
C ASP A 153 6.16 23.37 -1.09
N SER A 154 5.91 22.18 -1.63
CA SER A 154 4.58 21.72 -2.01
C SER A 154 4.40 20.26 -1.68
N SER A 155 3.21 19.90 -1.21
CA SER A 155 2.84 18.50 -0.99
C SER A 155 1.35 18.25 -1.26
N LYS A 156 1.02 16.99 -1.53
CA LYS A 156 -0.36 16.54 -1.74
C LYS A 156 -0.49 15.08 -1.36
N ILE A 157 -1.61 14.69 -0.77
CA ILE A 157 -1.96 13.29 -0.57
C ILE A 157 -2.14 12.65 -1.94
N PHE A 158 -1.25 11.68 -2.26
CA PHE A 158 -1.34 10.90 -3.48
C PHE A 158 -2.32 9.75 -3.37
N ALA A 159 -2.27 9.01 -2.24
CA ALA A 159 -3.23 7.95 -1.93
C ALA A 159 -3.34 7.78 -0.41
N GLU A 160 -4.53 7.43 0.07
CA GLU A 160 -4.85 7.13 1.48
C GLU A 160 -5.92 6.05 1.57
N GLY A 161 -6.37 5.67 2.76
CA GLY A 161 -7.39 4.64 2.96
C GLY A 161 -6.80 3.22 2.97
N PHE A 162 -5.56 3.07 3.47
CA PHE A 162 -4.94 1.76 3.75
C PHE A 162 -5.12 1.45 5.23
N ASN A 163 -6.32 1.03 5.61
CA ASN A 163 -6.75 0.85 6.99
C ASN A 163 -7.65 -0.37 7.22
N ASP A 164 -7.61 -1.35 6.32
CA ASP A 164 -8.22 -2.65 6.64
C ASP A 164 -7.61 -3.18 7.95
N PRO A 165 -8.38 -3.84 8.81
CA PRO A 165 -7.86 -4.40 10.07
C PRO A 165 -6.65 -5.33 9.91
N LEU A 166 -6.50 -5.99 8.76
CA LEU A 166 -5.31 -6.78 8.42
C LEU A 166 -4.18 -5.97 7.79
N SER A 167 -4.41 -4.70 7.47
CA SER A 167 -3.35 -3.86 6.88
C SER A 167 -2.22 -3.65 7.88
N GLY A 168 -1.00 -3.80 7.40
CA GLY A 168 0.20 -3.44 8.13
C GLY A 168 0.59 -1.99 7.90
N ILE A 169 1.90 -1.75 8.00
CA ILE A 169 2.52 -0.45 7.75
C ILE A 169 2.76 -0.28 6.26
N ALA A 170 2.58 0.93 5.74
CA ALA A 170 3.03 1.31 4.40
C ALA A 170 4.56 1.38 4.39
N ALA A 171 5.23 0.23 4.14
CA ALA A 171 6.65 0.06 4.42
C ALA A 171 7.56 0.19 3.19
N GLY A 172 7.02 0.34 1.99
CA GLY A 172 7.80 0.53 0.78
C GLY A 172 7.03 1.25 -0.31
N VAL A 173 7.71 2.11 -1.05
CA VAL A 173 7.16 2.82 -2.20
C VAL A 173 8.18 2.86 -3.33
N LEU A 174 7.70 2.79 -4.58
CA LEU A 174 8.52 2.93 -5.78
C LEU A 174 7.71 3.67 -6.84
N ALA A 175 8.25 4.74 -7.38
CA ALA A 175 7.63 5.53 -8.44
C ALA A 175 8.38 5.35 -9.77
N ARG A 176 7.66 5.05 -10.85
CA ARG A 176 8.25 4.89 -12.18
C ARG A 176 7.23 5.05 -13.29
N LYS A 177 7.52 5.89 -14.28
CA LYS A 177 6.73 6.07 -15.51
C LYS A 177 5.24 6.31 -15.24
N GLY A 178 4.93 7.11 -14.20
CA GLY A 178 3.57 7.44 -13.81
C GLY A 178 2.87 6.40 -12.92
N ASN A 179 3.48 5.24 -12.70
CA ASN A 179 3.02 4.24 -11.75
C ASN A 179 3.68 4.43 -10.39
N VAL A 180 2.92 4.22 -9.32
CA VAL A 180 3.44 4.20 -7.95
C VAL A 180 3.07 2.85 -7.35
N TYR A 181 4.08 2.07 -7.00
CA TYR A 181 3.92 0.81 -6.29
C TYR A 181 4.03 1.07 -4.79
N LEU A 182 3.14 0.47 -4.02
CA LEU A 182 3.13 0.57 -2.57
C LEU A 182 3.06 -0.82 -1.96
N THR A 183 3.90 -1.08 -0.98
CA THR A 183 3.77 -2.25 -0.13
C THR A 183 3.08 -1.86 1.16
N CYS A 184 1.91 -2.40 1.37
CA CYS A 184 1.16 -2.33 2.60
C CYS A 184 0.42 -3.66 2.74
N ILE A 185 0.94 -4.56 3.59
CA ILE A 185 0.30 -5.87 3.75
C ILE A 185 -1.19 -5.70 4.02
N PRO A 186 -2.05 -6.63 3.56
CA PRO A 186 -1.71 -7.88 2.91
C PRO A 186 -1.41 -7.76 1.41
N ASP A 187 -1.37 -6.57 0.84
CA ASP A 187 -1.33 -6.33 -0.58
C ASP A 187 -0.03 -5.64 -1.05
N LEU A 188 0.36 -6.00 -2.29
CA LEU A 188 1.22 -5.19 -3.14
C LEU A 188 0.34 -4.37 -4.06
N TRP A 189 0.40 -3.06 -3.95
CA TRP A 189 -0.48 -2.13 -4.66
C TRP A 189 0.19 -1.47 -5.86
N LEU A 190 -0.56 -1.28 -6.94
CA LEU A 190 -0.30 -0.33 -8.00
C LEU A 190 -1.29 0.84 -7.90
N LEU A 191 -0.77 2.05 -7.78
CA LEU A 191 -1.52 3.29 -7.66
C LEU A 191 -1.26 4.14 -8.91
N GLN A 192 -2.30 4.63 -9.57
CA GLN A 192 -2.18 5.41 -10.80
C GLN A 192 -3.04 6.67 -10.74
N ASP A 193 -2.50 7.78 -11.26
CA ASP A 193 -3.19 9.06 -11.46
C ASP A 193 -3.48 9.22 -12.96
N ASN A 194 -4.51 8.52 -13.46
CA ASN A 194 -4.91 8.56 -14.87
C ASN A 194 -5.51 9.91 -15.26
N ARG A 195 -6.11 10.62 -14.30
CA ARG A 195 -6.71 11.94 -14.50
C ARG A 195 -5.72 13.09 -14.39
N ARG A 196 -4.46 12.79 -14.03
CA ARG A 196 -3.39 13.79 -13.82
C ARG A 196 -3.78 14.86 -12.78
N SER A 197 -4.50 14.43 -11.77
CA SER A 197 -4.98 15.28 -10.69
C SER A 197 -3.93 15.54 -9.60
N GLY A 198 -2.85 14.75 -9.59
CA GLY A 198 -1.85 14.71 -8.53
C GLY A 198 -2.25 13.80 -7.36
N SER A 199 -3.33 13.03 -7.51
CA SER A 199 -3.76 11.98 -6.58
C SER A 199 -4.15 10.75 -7.38
N ALA A 200 -3.87 9.56 -6.85
CA ALA A 200 -4.27 8.31 -7.47
C ALA A 200 -5.80 8.23 -7.60
N ASP A 201 -6.28 7.91 -8.77
CA ASP A 201 -7.69 7.66 -9.04
C ASP A 201 -7.99 6.17 -9.24
N THR A 202 -6.96 5.34 -9.35
CA THR A 202 -7.08 3.88 -9.36
C THR A 202 -6.10 3.24 -8.40
N ARG A 203 -6.52 2.11 -7.83
CA ARG A 203 -5.74 1.25 -6.95
C ARG A 203 -5.97 -0.20 -7.37
N THR A 204 -4.90 -0.90 -7.72
CA THR A 204 -4.95 -2.31 -8.12
C THR A 204 -4.10 -3.14 -7.16
N SER A 205 -4.66 -4.19 -6.58
CA SER A 205 -3.90 -5.19 -5.84
C SER A 205 -3.21 -6.12 -6.85
N LEU A 206 -1.91 -5.98 -6.99
CA LEU A 206 -1.09 -6.81 -7.89
C LEU A 206 -0.86 -8.20 -7.32
N ALA A 207 -0.77 -8.31 -5.99
CA ALA A 207 -0.69 -9.56 -5.27
C ALA A 207 -1.21 -9.36 -3.85
N LYS A 208 -1.83 -10.40 -3.27
CA LYS A 208 -2.42 -10.38 -1.93
C LYS A 208 -2.11 -11.67 -1.18
N GLY A 209 -1.90 -11.57 0.13
CA GLY A 209 -1.65 -12.71 1.01
C GLY A 209 -0.30 -12.64 1.71
N PHE A 210 0.28 -11.46 1.80
CA PHE A 210 1.46 -11.19 2.63
C PHE A 210 1.06 -10.81 4.05
N GLY A 211 1.89 -11.17 5.05
CA GLY A 211 1.63 -10.87 6.43
C GLY A 211 0.48 -11.70 7.01
N ILE A 212 0.60 -13.00 6.93
CA ILE A 212 -0.36 -13.97 7.48
C ILE A 212 -0.17 -14.24 8.98
N ARG A 213 0.75 -13.52 9.60
CA ARG A 213 1.10 -13.54 11.02
C ARG A 213 1.32 -12.13 11.55
N THR A 214 1.20 -11.96 12.85
CA THR A 214 1.52 -10.70 13.53
C THR A 214 3.02 -10.44 13.52
N ALA A 215 3.82 -11.41 13.97
CA ALA A 215 5.26 -11.33 14.12
C ALA A 215 5.73 -10.05 14.83
N PHE A 216 6.92 -9.55 14.53
CA PHE A 216 7.42 -8.29 15.07
C PHE A 216 6.95 -7.11 14.22
N LEU A 217 6.62 -6.02 14.89
CA LEU A 217 6.29 -4.77 14.26
C LEU A 217 7.46 -4.27 13.38
N GLY A 218 7.18 -3.93 12.13
CA GLY A 218 8.20 -3.50 11.16
C GLY A 218 8.75 -4.61 10.25
N HIS A 219 8.37 -5.88 10.46
CA HIS A 219 8.74 -6.99 9.56
C HIS A 219 7.75 -7.13 8.40
N ASP A 220 7.28 -6.00 7.91
CA ASP A 220 6.28 -5.88 6.85
C ASP A 220 6.85 -6.15 5.46
N LEU A 221 6.01 -6.00 4.44
CA LEU A 221 6.36 -6.07 3.02
C LEU A 221 7.07 -4.77 2.60
N HIS A 222 8.31 -4.84 2.14
CA HIS A 222 9.13 -3.65 1.83
C HIS A 222 10.20 -3.91 0.77
N GLY A 223 11.09 -2.94 0.54
CA GLY A 223 12.31 -3.11 -0.27
C GLY A 223 12.07 -3.11 -1.77
N LEU A 224 11.00 -2.45 -2.26
CA LEU A 224 10.66 -2.38 -3.67
C LEU A 224 11.83 -1.91 -4.55
N ARG A 225 12.23 -2.73 -5.53
CA ARG A 225 13.25 -2.41 -6.53
C ARG A 225 12.93 -3.09 -7.86
N ILE A 226 13.29 -2.45 -8.95
CA ILE A 226 13.28 -3.10 -10.27
C ILE A 226 14.63 -3.73 -10.48
N GLY A 227 14.64 -5.04 -10.70
CA GLY A 227 15.84 -5.82 -10.98
C GLY A 227 16.36 -5.63 -12.40
N PRO A 228 17.55 -6.17 -12.70
CA PRO A 228 18.16 -6.08 -14.03
C PRO A 228 17.36 -6.84 -15.11
N ASP A 229 16.51 -7.77 -14.70
CA ASP A 229 15.56 -8.50 -15.54
C ASP A 229 14.25 -7.71 -15.82
N GLY A 230 14.13 -6.49 -15.26
CA GLY A 230 12.95 -5.64 -15.42
C GLY A 230 11.77 -6.00 -14.51
N ARG A 231 11.92 -7.00 -13.63
CA ARG A 231 10.88 -7.44 -12.69
C ARG A 231 10.93 -6.62 -11.40
N LEU A 232 9.80 -6.55 -10.72
CA LEU A 232 9.65 -5.92 -9.41
C LEU A 232 10.06 -6.90 -8.31
N TYR A 233 11.05 -6.55 -7.50
CA TYR A 233 11.53 -7.29 -6.34
C TYR A 233 11.11 -6.62 -5.04
N PHE A 234 10.77 -7.43 -4.05
CA PHE A 234 10.36 -6.99 -2.72
C PHE A 234 10.57 -8.10 -1.69
N THR A 235 10.50 -7.77 -0.41
CA THR A 235 10.75 -8.70 0.69
C THR A 235 9.64 -8.64 1.72
N VAL A 236 9.43 -9.75 2.42
CA VAL A 236 8.65 -9.79 3.66
C VAL A 236 9.47 -10.52 4.72
N GLY A 237 9.37 -10.09 5.97
CA GLY A 237 10.01 -10.75 7.09
C GLY A 237 9.23 -11.98 7.58
N ASP A 238 9.35 -12.30 8.85
CA ASP A 238 8.73 -13.46 9.50
C ASP A 238 7.20 -13.39 9.63
N ARG A 239 6.57 -12.32 9.14
CA ARG A 239 5.12 -12.23 9.00
C ARG A 239 4.57 -13.22 7.94
N GLY A 240 5.44 -13.82 7.14
CA GLY A 240 5.13 -14.88 6.20
C GLY A 240 4.26 -14.46 5.02
N ALA A 241 4.04 -15.40 4.13
CA ALA A 241 3.19 -15.21 2.95
C ALA A 241 2.46 -16.49 2.54
N ASN A 242 1.23 -16.32 2.11
CA ASN A 242 0.46 -17.26 1.29
C ASN A 242 -0.21 -16.43 0.20
N ALA A 243 0.61 -15.93 -0.70
CA ALA A 243 0.24 -14.86 -1.62
C ALA A 243 -0.17 -15.38 -2.99
N THR A 244 -1.14 -14.69 -3.59
CA THR A 244 -1.62 -14.93 -4.95
C THR A 244 -1.47 -13.66 -5.77
N GLY A 245 -0.78 -13.75 -6.89
CA GLY A 245 -0.66 -12.70 -7.90
C GLY A 245 -1.96 -12.47 -8.68
N ILE A 246 -2.02 -11.36 -9.40
CA ILE A 246 -3.21 -10.96 -10.19
C ILE A 246 -3.59 -11.98 -11.26
N ASP A 247 -2.62 -12.73 -11.77
CA ASP A 247 -2.78 -13.80 -12.78
C ASP A 247 -3.03 -15.19 -12.17
N GLY A 248 -3.14 -15.29 -10.84
CA GLY A 248 -3.30 -16.56 -10.13
C GLY A 248 -1.99 -17.26 -9.79
N SER A 249 -0.83 -16.73 -10.17
CA SER A 249 0.49 -17.21 -9.70
C SER A 249 0.57 -17.16 -8.18
N ARG A 250 1.35 -18.06 -7.58
CA ARG A 250 1.36 -18.20 -6.13
C ARG A 250 2.77 -18.23 -5.56
N ALA A 251 2.94 -17.57 -4.41
CA ALA A 251 4.13 -17.65 -3.59
C ALA A 251 3.73 -17.96 -2.15
N VAL A 252 4.20 -19.10 -1.64
CA VAL A 252 3.81 -19.61 -0.32
C VAL A 252 5.07 -19.84 0.51
N ASN A 253 5.19 -19.07 1.57
CA ASN A 253 6.25 -19.21 2.58
C ASN A 253 5.71 -18.70 3.94
N PRO A 254 4.97 -19.52 4.68
CA PRO A 254 4.32 -19.08 5.90
C PRO A 254 5.27 -18.95 7.10
N GLU A 255 6.46 -19.56 7.06
CA GLU A 255 7.28 -19.76 8.26
C GLU A 255 8.44 -18.77 8.40
N THR A 256 8.91 -18.20 7.28
CA THR A 256 10.12 -17.38 7.30
C THR A 256 9.98 -16.14 6.41
N GLY A 257 10.93 -15.22 6.53
CA GLY A 257 11.10 -14.15 5.58
C GLY A 257 11.61 -14.65 4.22
N ALA A 258 11.27 -13.93 3.16
CA ALA A 258 11.71 -14.24 1.81
C ALA A 258 11.80 -13.00 0.90
N VAL A 259 12.50 -13.19 -0.21
CA VAL A 259 12.50 -12.27 -1.35
C VAL A 259 11.54 -12.79 -2.39
N TYR A 260 10.68 -11.92 -2.87
CA TYR A 260 9.72 -12.21 -3.93
C TYR A 260 9.99 -11.35 -5.15
N ARG A 261 9.48 -11.78 -6.28
CA ARG A 261 9.42 -10.94 -7.48
C ARG A 261 8.17 -11.23 -8.32
N CYS A 262 7.77 -10.25 -9.12
CA CYS A 262 6.73 -10.39 -10.12
C CYS A 262 7.02 -9.47 -11.31
N ASN A 263 6.26 -9.58 -12.39
CA ASN A 263 6.26 -8.57 -13.44
C ASN A 263 5.67 -7.24 -12.90
N LEU A 264 5.90 -6.14 -13.62
CA LEU A 264 5.40 -4.82 -13.20
C LEU A 264 3.87 -4.71 -13.17
N ASP A 265 3.18 -5.61 -13.85
CA ASP A 265 1.72 -5.75 -13.83
C ASP A 265 1.21 -6.72 -12.73
N GLY A 266 2.11 -7.29 -11.95
CA GLY A 266 1.80 -8.23 -10.87
C GLY A 266 1.71 -9.69 -11.30
N SER A 267 1.83 -10.01 -12.58
CA SER A 267 1.84 -11.39 -13.08
C SER A 267 3.15 -12.11 -12.75
N GLY A 268 3.11 -13.45 -12.73
CA GLY A 268 4.28 -14.29 -12.49
C GLY A 268 4.92 -14.08 -11.12
N LEU A 269 4.10 -13.98 -10.07
CA LEU A 269 4.56 -13.91 -8.70
C LEU A 269 5.30 -15.20 -8.30
N GLU A 270 6.52 -15.06 -7.77
CA GLU A 270 7.34 -16.16 -7.28
C GLU A 270 8.27 -15.73 -6.14
#